data_a7f752fb6b37bba457952ebe268a51f8
#
_entry.id   a7f752fb6b37bba457952ebe268a51f8
#
_cell.length_a   1.000
_cell.length_b   1.000
_cell.length_c   1.000
_cell.angle_alpha   90.00
_cell.angle_beta   90.00
_cell.angle_gamma   90.00
#
_symmetry.space_group_name_H-M   'P 1'
#
loop_
_entity.id
_entity.type
_entity.pdbx_description
1 polymer ?
#
loop_
_entity_poly.entity_id
_entity_poly.type
_entity_poly.pdbx_seq_one_letter_code
_entity_poly.pdbx_strand_id
1 'polypeptide(L)'
;MDLSNSVALVTGGASGLGAAVVAAVTEAGGTPIVLDLRIDAVPEGVDAVAVDVSDTDAVEQAVRDAAERHGGLDAVVTAAGIDTPAPIDGISSGKWEQIVGVNLIGTASTVRAALPALEATHGRVVTISSSLALRGVGDGTAYSASKFGVRGFSQALAAETAGRIGVTNIIPAGMRTNFFADRTEQYKPGPDAQLIEPEYVANSIIFALSQPAGCEIRELSIMPATEPSWP
;
A
#
# COMPACT_ATOMS: atom_id res chain seq x y z
N MET A 1 8.76 16.86 -1.18
CA MET A 1 7.47 17.56 -1.02
C MET A 1 7.35 18.00 0.42
N ASP A 2 6.84 19.19 0.70
CA ASP A 2 6.40 19.55 2.05
C ASP A 2 5.04 18.86 2.28
N LEU A 3 4.94 18.06 3.35
CA LEU A 3 3.71 17.33 3.65
C LEU A 3 2.69 18.22 4.41
N SER A 4 3.13 19.35 4.96
CA SER A 4 2.21 20.29 5.57
C SER A 4 1.23 20.82 4.52
N ASN A 5 -0.07 20.63 4.77
CA ASN A 5 -1.17 20.93 3.84
C ASN A 5 -1.27 20.03 2.60
N SER A 6 -0.48 18.95 2.47
CA SER A 6 -0.64 17.99 1.39
C SER A 6 -1.86 17.08 1.60
N VAL A 7 -2.52 16.66 0.53
CA VAL A 7 -3.63 15.71 0.52
C VAL A 7 -3.11 14.33 0.14
N ALA A 8 -3.23 13.36 1.05
CA ALA A 8 -2.72 12.00 0.86
C ALA A 8 -3.83 10.96 0.94
N LEU A 9 -4.12 10.26 -0.16
CA LEU A 9 -5.09 9.17 -0.19
C LEU A 9 -4.40 7.85 0.17
N VAL A 10 -4.97 7.12 1.13
CA VAL A 10 -4.43 5.85 1.65
C VAL A 10 -5.47 4.74 1.51
N THR A 11 -5.21 3.72 0.69
CA THR A 11 -6.05 2.52 0.68
C THR A 11 -5.63 1.57 1.79
N GLY A 12 -6.58 0.87 2.42
CA GLY A 12 -6.32 0.04 3.60
C GLY A 12 -5.98 0.88 4.85
N GLY A 13 -6.44 2.14 4.89
CA GLY A 13 -6.08 3.13 5.91
C GLY A 13 -6.72 2.92 7.28
N ALA A 14 -7.67 2.00 7.42
CA ALA A 14 -8.32 1.75 8.70
C ALA A 14 -7.55 0.81 9.63
N SER A 15 -6.48 0.15 9.16
CA SER A 15 -5.74 -0.81 9.98
C SER A 15 -4.27 -0.94 9.59
N GLY A 16 -3.47 -1.58 10.44
CA GLY A 16 -2.11 -2.00 10.16
C GLY A 16 -1.22 -0.88 9.63
N LEU A 17 -0.50 -1.16 8.52
CA LEU A 17 0.39 -0.16 7.90
C LEU A 17 -0.37 1.08 7.43
N GLY A 18 -1.56 0.89 6.81
CA GLY A 18 -2.35 2.02 6.32
C GLY A 18 -2.71 2.99 7.44
N ALA A 19 -3.15 2.49 8.59
CA ALA A 19 -3.46 3.32 9.75
C ALA A 19 -2.22 4.05 10.31
N ALA A 20 -1.07 3.38 10.32
CA ALA A 20 0.19 4.02 10.70
C ALA A 20 0.59 5.14 9.72
N VAL A 21 0.34 4.96 8.42
CA VAL A 21 0.57 6.00 7.40
C VAL A 21 -0.39 7.17 7.60
N VAL A 22 -1.67 6.91 7.87
CA VAL A 22 -2.67 7.95 8.17
C VAL A 22 -2.23 8.81 9.35
N ALA A 23 -1.79 8.17 10.44
CA ALA A 23 -1.25 8.88 11.60
C ALA A 23 -0.01 9.71 11.24
N ALA A 24 0.95 9.13 10.54
CA ALA A 24 2.19 9.80 10.16
C ALA A 24 1.96 11.00 9.20
N VAL A 25 1.00 10.91 8.28
CA VAL A 25 0.58 12.02 7.41
C VAL A 25 -0.04 13.15 8.25
N THR A 26 -0.91 12.80 9.20
CA THR A 26 -1.53 13.78 10.10
C THR A 26 -0.49 14.49 10.96
N GLU A 27 0.46 13.74 11.54
CA GLU A 27 1.57 14.30 12.33
C GLU A 27 2.48 15.23 11.51
N ALA A 28 2.63 14.95 10.23
CA ALA A 28 3.36 15.80 9.30
C ALA A 28 2.57 17.05 8.84
N GLY A 29 1.33 17.23 9.32
CA GLY A 29 0.47 18.37 8.99
C GLY A 29 -0.29 18.20 7.66
N GLY A 30 -0.29 17.01 7.08
CA GLY A 30 -1.06 16.66 5.88
C GLY A 30 -2.50 16.26 6.20
N THR A 31 -3.31 16.19 5.17
CA THR A 31 -4.71 15.74 5.22
C THR A 31 -4.82 14.33 4.64
N PRO A 32 -4.94 13.28 5.46
CA PRO A 32 -5.17 11.93 4.97
C PRO A 32 -6.62 11.73 4.54
N ILE A 33 -6.82 10.95 3.47
CA ILE A 33 -8.11 10.42 3.04
C ILE A 33 -8.00 8.90 3.05
N VAL A 34 -8.93 8.21 3.68
CA VAL A 34 -8.94 6.77 3.83
C VAL A 34 -9.91 6.11 2.86
N LEU A 35 -9.44 5.13 2.10
CA LEU A 35 -10.28 4.16 1.40
C LEU A 35 -10.05 2.78 2.02
N ASP A 36 -11.09 2.20 2.61
CA ASP A 36 -11.01 0.87 3.24
C ASP A 36 -12.33 0.13 3.10
N LEU A 37 -12.30 -1.18 3.18
CA LEU A 37 -13.52 -2.00 3.22
C LEU A 37 -14.36 -1.73 4.49
N ARG A 38 -13.68 -1.40 5.60
CA ARG A 38 -14.28 -1.11 6.91
C ARG A 38 -13.67 0.16 7.49
N ILE A 39 -14.49 1.15 7.76
CA ILE A 39 -14.04 2.48 8.19
C ILE A 39 -14.30 2.77 9.67
N ASP A 40 -14.86 1.81 10.42
CA ASP A 40 -15.25 2.01 11.83
C ASP A 40 -14.07 2.34 12.76
N ALA A 41 -12.85 1.95 12.38
CA ALA A 41 -11.64 2.22 13.14
C ALA A 41 -10.87 3.46 12.69
N VAL A 42 -11.36 4.20 11.69
CA VAL A 42 -10.73 5.43 11.22
C VAL A 42 -10.94 6.53 12.26
N PRO A 43 -9.89 7.29 12.62
CA PRO A 43 -10.02 8.38 13.60
C PRO A 43 -11.07 9.41 13.20
N GLU A 44 -11.80 9.95 14.20
CA GLU A 44 -12.77 11.01 13.98
C GLU A 44 -12.11 12.24 13.32
N GLY A 45 -12.78 12.80 12.33
CA GLY A 45 -12.28 13.96 11.56
C GLY A 45 -11.43 13.62 10.35
N VAL A 46 -11.05 12.35 10.15
CA VAL A 46 -10.41 11.88 8.92
C VAL A 46 -11.48 11.51 7.89
N ASP A 47 -11.39 12.05 6.66
CA ASP A 47 -12.29 11.67 5.58
C ASP A 47 -12.07 10.19 5.21
N ALA A 48 -13.14 9.41 5.23
CA ALA A 48 -13.08 7.98 4.99
C ALA A 48 -14.24 7.50 4.12
N VAL A 49 -13.94 6.65 3.15
CA VAL A 49 -14.91 6.05 2.24
C VAL A 49 -14.82 4.54 2.32
N ALA A 50 -15.95 3.89 2.62
CA ALA A 50 -16.04 2.43 2.60
C ALA A 50 -16.10 1.93 1.15
N VAL A 51 -15.07 1.19 0.71
CA VAL A 51 -14.97 0.66 -0.63
C VAL A 51 -14.11 -0.60 -0.67
N ASP A 52 -14.52 -1.58 -1.48
CA ASP A 52 -13.68 -2.73 -1.82
C ASP A 52 -12.77 -2.34 -2.99
N VAL A 53 -11.45 -2.31 -2.77
CA VAL A 53 -10.49 -1.96 -3.84
C VAL A 53 -10.45 -2.98 -4.98
N SER A 54 -10.98 -4.18 -4.80
CA SER A 54 -11.11 -5.17 -5.85
C SER A 54 -12.27 -4.90 -6.82
N ASP A 55 -13.23 -4.05 -6.42
CA ASP A 55 -14.23 -3.48 -7.32
C ASP A 55 -13.62 -2.25 -8.00
N THR A 56 -13.14 -2.47 -9.24
CA THR A 56 -12.38 -1.47 -9.99
C THR A 56 -13.19 -0.21 -10.27
N ASP A 57 -14.46 -0.33 -10.59
CA ASP A 57 -15.32 0.81 -10.90
C ASP A 57 -15.61 1.62 -9.62
N ALA A 58 -15.90 0.94 -8.51
CA ALA A 58 -16.18 1.57 -7.24
C ALA A 58 -14.95 2.32 -6.70
N VAL A 59 -13.76 1.69 -6.71
CA VAL A 59 -12.55 2.34 -6.20
C VAL A 59 -12.12 3.52 -7.08
N GLU A 60 -12.25 3.40 -8.40
CA GLU A 60 -11.92 4.51 -9.29
C GLU A 60 -12.85 5.71 -9.08
N GLN A 61 -14.16 5.45 -8.89
CA GLN A 61 -15.09 6.51 -8.59
C GLN A 61 -14.79 7.17 -7.23
N ALA A 62 -14.54 6.37 -6.19
CA ALA A 62 -14.18 6.87 -4.86
C ALA A 62 -12.92 7.76 -4.86
N VAL A 63 -11.90 7.38 -5.65
CA VAL A 63 -10.68 8.17 -5.82
C VAL A 63 -10.95 9.51 -6.50
N ARG A 64 -11.72 9.50 -7.59
CA ARG A 64 -12.10 10.74 -8.32
C ARG A 64 -12.90 11.69 -7.41
N ASP A 65 -13.90 11.16 -6.71
CA ASP A 65 -14.73 11.95 -5.79
C ASP A 65 -13.91 12.52 -4.64
N ALA A 66 -12.96 11.75 -4.10
CA ALA A 66 -12.05 12.22 -3.06
C ALA A 66 -11.14 13.36 -3.58
N ALA A 67 -10.56 13.20 -4.77
CA ALA A 67 -9.74 14.24 -5.39
C ALA A 67 -10.54 15.53 -5.62
N GLU A 68 -11.78 15.43 -6.09
CA GLU A 68 -12.65 16.59 -6.30
C GLU A 68 -12.99 17.29 -4.98
N ARG A 69 -13.40 16.53 -3.95
CA ARG A 69 -13.76 17.10 -2.64
C ARG A 69 -12.61 17.85 -1.97
N HIS A 70 -11.39 17.39 -2.15
CA HIS A 70 -10.21 17.99 -1.52
C HIS A 70 -9.42 18.93 -2.43
N GLY A 71 -9.89 19.15 -3.67
CA GLY A 71 -9.24 20.06 -4.62
C GLY A 71 -7.95 19.52 -5.25
N GLY A 72 -7.69 18.22 -5.15
CA GLY A 72 -6.53 17.53 -5.72
C GLY A 72 -5.99 16.43 -4.82
N LEU A 73 -4.94 15.76 -5.28
CA LEU A 73 -4.18 14.78 -4.51
C LEU A 73 -2.68 15.06 -4.69
N ASP A 74 -1.94 15.10 -3.59
CA ASP A 74 -0.48 15.24 -3.59
C ASP A 74 0.22 13.88 -3.44
N ALA A 75 -0.43 12.94 -2.76
CA ALA A 75 0.10 11.60 -2.57
C ALA A 75 -0.99 10.52 -2.63
N VAL A 76 -0.59 9.33 -3.10
CA VAL A 76 -1.39 8.10 -2.98
C VAL A 76 -0.53 7.01 -2.40
N VAL A 77 -1.02 6.33 -1.35
CA VAL A 77 -0.38 5.17 -0.74
C VAL A 77 -1.31 3.98 -0.86
N THR A 78 -0.93 2.96 -1.63
CA THR A 78 -1.74 1.76 -1.83
C THR A 78 -1.36 0.68 -0.82
N ALA A 79 -1.90 0.79 0.42
CA ALA A 79 -1.57 -0.13 1.52
C ALA A 79 -2.61 -1.25 1.71
N ALA A 80 -3.73 -1.24 1.00
CA ALA A 80 -4.68 -2.36 1.02
C ALA A 80 -4.02 -3.66 0.53
N GLY A 81 -4.22 -4.74 1.29
CA GLY A 81 -3.67 -6.03 0.92
C GLY A 81 -4.16 -7.15 1.83
N ILE A 82 -4.31 -8.33 1.25
CA ILE A 82 -4.73 -9.55 1.93
C ILE A 82 -3.83 -10.73 1.54
N ASP A 83 -3.86 -11.76 2.38
CA ASP A 83 -3.24 -13.05 2.08
C ASP A 83 -4.02 -14.20 2.74
N THR A 84 -3.94 -15.35 2.12
CA THR A 84 -4.44 -16.62 2.66
C THR A 84 -3.48 -17.72 2.19
N PRO A 85 -2.43 -18.02 2.98
CA PRO A 85 -1.46 -19.05 2.61
C PRO A 85 -2.10 -20.43 2.52
N ALA A 86 -1.83 -21.12 1.43
CA ALA A 86 -2.20 -22.53 1.21
C ALA A 86 -1.42 -23.09 0.02
N PRO A 87 -1.23 -24.43 -0.05
CA PRO A 87 -0.73 -25.09 -1.26
C PRO A 87 -1.61 -24.73 -2.48
N ILE A 88 -1.02 -24.76 -3.67
CA ILE A 88 -1.72 -24.37 -4.91
C ILE A 88 -2.97 -25.24 -5.19
N ASP A 89 -2.95 -26.47 -4.79
CA ASP A 89 -4.07 -27.41 -4.89
C ASP A 89 -5.07 -27.33 -3.70
N GLY A 90 -4.70 -26.58 -2.65
CA GLY A 90 -5.51 -26.35 -1.45
C GLY A 90 -6.22 -25.00 -1.42
N ILE A 91 -5.80 -24.02 -2.23
CA ILE A 91 -6.47 -22.73 -2.32
C ILE A 91 -7.55 -22.74 -3.41
N SER A 92 -8.74 -22.23 -3.12
CA SER A 92 -9.77 -22.10 -4.17
C SER A 92 -9.40 -21.03 -5.20
N SER A 93 -9.83 -21.21 -6.47
CA SER A 93 -9.62 -20.21 -7.53
C SER A 93 -10.13 -18.83 -7.14
N GLY A 94 -11.35 -18.75 -6.57
CA GLY A 94 -11.92 -17.47 -6.15
C GLY A 94 -11.11 -16.77 -5.05
N LYS A 95 -10.50 -17.52 -4.11
CA LYS A 95 -9.62 -16.91 -3.09
C LYS A 95 -8.29 -16.47 -3.69
N TRP A 96 -7.74 -17.25 -4.61
CA TRP A 96 -6.53 -16.89 -5.33
C TRP A 96 -6.73 -15.60 -6.14
N GLU A 97 -7.84 -15.54 -6.89
CA GLU A 97 -8.24 -14.36 -7.67
C GLU A 97 -8.51 -13.14 -6.77
N GLN A 98 -9.17 -13.33 -5.63
CA GLN A 98 -9.42 -12.27 -4.66
C GLN A 98 -8.12 -11.64 -4.16
N ILE A 99 -7.10 -12.45 -3.85
CA ILE A 99 -5.79 -11.93 -3.41
C ILE A 99 -5.15 -11.06 -4.48
N VAL A 100 -5.14 -11.53 -5.72
CA VAL A 100 -4.60 -10.76 -6.86
C VAL A 100 -5.47 -9.52 -7.13
N GLY A 101 -6.79 -9.65 -7.06
CA GLY A 101 -7.74 -8.56 -7.21
C GLY A 101 -7.48 -7.41 -6.25
N VAL A 102 -7.39 -7.71 -4.95
CA VAL A 102 -7.12 -6.70 -3.92
C VAL A 102 -5.71 -6.13 -4.06
N ASN A 103 -4.69 -7.00 -4.07
CA ASN A 103 -3.30 -6.56 -3.91
C ASN A 103 -2.73 -5.87 -5.16
N LEU A 104 -3.08 -6.35 -6.35
CA LEU A 104 -2.51 -5.88 -7.61
C LEU A 104 -3.51 -5.04 -8.43
N ILE A 105 -4.69 -5.58 -8.71
CA ILE A 105 -5.66 -4.87 -9.55
C ILE A 105 -6.17 -3.62 -8.82
N GLY A 106 -6.50 -3.74 -7.52
CA GLY A 106 -6.92 -2.62 -6.69
C GLY A 106 -5.85 -1.52 -6.59
N THR A 107 -4.57 -1.91 -6.46
CA THR A 107 -3.44 -0.97 -6.54
C THR A 107 -3.43 -0.23 -7.89
N ALA A 108 -3.52 -0.96 -9.00
CA ALA A 108 -3.47 -0.37 -10.34
C ALA A 108 -4.67 0.56 -10.61
N SER A 109 -5.88 0.15 -10.22
CA SER A 109 -7.11 0.96 -10.39
C SER A 109 -7.08 2.23 -9.56
N THR A 110 -6.64 2.14 -8.29
CA THR A 110 -6.46 3.32 -7.42
C THR A 110 -5.50 4.33 -8.06
N VAL A 111 -4.34 3.87 -8.50
CA VAL A 111 -3.33 4.74 -9.12
C VAL A 111 -3.82 5.33 -10.44
N ARG A 112 -4.45 4.53 -11.30
CA ARG A 112 -5.01 4.98 -12.58
C ARG A 112 -6.02 6.11 -12.40
N ALA A 113 -6.92 5.99 -11.44
CA ALA A 113 -7.92 7.01 -11.15
C ALA A 113 -7.30 8.29 -10.55
N ALA A 114 -6.26 8.15 -9.75
CA ALA A 114 -5.58 9.28 -9.11
C ALA A 114 -4.62 10.04 -10.04
N LEU A 115 -4.18 9.41 -11.14
CA LEU A 115 -3.11 9.93 -11.99
C LEU A 115 -3.34 11.36 -12.47
N PRO A 116 -4.54 11.77 -12.96
CA PRO A 116 -4.76 13.16 -13.40
C PRO A 116 -4.58 14.18 -12.28
N ALA A 117 -5.05 13.86 -11.05
CA ALA A 117 -4.91 14.74 -9.90
C ALA A 117 -3.44 14.85 -9.45
N LEU A 118 -2.73 13.71 -9.42
CA LEU A 118 -1.30 13.68 -9.08
C LEU A 118 -0.43 14.41 -10.11
N GLU A 119 -0.75 14.33 -11.39
CA GLU A 119 -0.01 15.08 -12.43
C GLU A 119 -0.18 16.58 -12.26
N ALA A 120 -1.36 17.05 -11.87
CA ALA A 120 -1.63 18.47 -11.65
C ALA A 120 -0.81 19.06 -10.48
N THR A 121 -0.46 18.24 -9.50
CA THR A 121 0.31 18.64 -8.30
C THR A 121 1.79 18.23 -8.35
N HIS A 122 2.24 17.54 -9.40
CA HIS A 122 3.52 16.82 -9.40
C HIS A 122 3.66 15.88 -8.19
N GLY A 123 2.56 15.21 -7.86
CA GLY A 123 2.40 14.37 -6.70
C GLY A 123 3.19 13.06 -6.74
N ARG A 124 2.92 12.19 -5.76
CA ARG A 124 3.68 10.95 -5.57
C ARG A 124 2.79 9.75 -5.34
N VAL A 125 3.21 8.62 -5.88
CA VAL A 125 2.63 7.30 -5.61
C VAL A 125 3.59 6.48 -4.76
N VAL A 126 3.06 5.88 -3.71
CA VAL A 126 3.75 4.86 -2.92
C VAL A 126 2.96 3.56 -3.00
N THR A 127 3.57 2.54 -3.56
CA THR A 127 3.01 1.18 -3.59
C THR A 127 3.66 0.30 -2.53
N ILE A 128 2.89 -0.65 -1.99
CA ILE A 128 3.40 -1.58 -0.98
C ILE A 128 3.49 -2.98 -1.58
N SER A 129 4.73 -3.41 -1.86
CA SER A 129 5.02 -4.80 -2.20
C SER A 129 5.32 -5.63 -0.94
N SER A 130 6.34 -6.45 -0.93
CA SER A 130 6.73 -7.31 0.20
C SER A 130 8.14 -7.87 -0.05
N SER A 131 8.85 -8.32 0.99
CA SER A 131 10.01 -9.19 0.82
C SER A 131 9.70 -10.41 -0.06
N LEU A 132 8.44 -10.87 -0.07
CA LEU A 132 7.96 -11.92 -0.97
C LEU A 132 7.74 -11.46 -2.43
N ALA A 133 8.06 -10.22 -2.77
CA ALA A 133 8.26 -9.74 -4.15
C ALA A 133 9.71 -9.83 -4.63
N LEU A 134 10.62 -10.28 -3.76
CA LEU A 134 12.04 -10.55 -4.08
C LEU A 134 12.30 -12.04 -4.19
N ARG A 135 11.58 -12.83 -3.38
CA ARG A 135 11.71 -14.28 -3.31
C ARG A 135 10.35 -14.91 -3.02
N GLY A 136 9.88 -15.78 -3.92
CA GLY A 136 8.67 -16.57 -3.68
C GLY A 136 8.88 -17.65 -2.61
N VAL A 137 7.80 -17.98 -1.90
CA VAL A 137 7.79 -19.05 -0.90
C VAL A 137 6.68 -20.07 -1.22
N GLY A 138 6.83 -21.28 -0.71
CA GLY A 138 5.77 -22.28 -0.77
C GLY A 138 4.49 -21.77 -0.08
N ASP A 139 3.34 -22.30 -0.49
CA ASP A 139 2.01 -21.97 0.04
C ASP A 139 1.60 -20.48 -0.10
N GLY A 140 2.41 -19.67 -0.79
CA GLY A 140 2.21 -18.23 -1.00
C GLY A 140 2.07 -17.84 -2.47
N THR A 141 1.57 -18.72 -3.35
CA THR A 141 1.57 -18.48 -4.81
C THR A 141 0.77 -17.23 -5.20
N ALA A 142 -0.44 -17.04 -4.67
CA ALA A 142 -1.27 -15.87 -4.96
C ALA A 142 -0.63 -14.58 -4.45
N TYR A 143 -0.18 -14.60 -3.19
CA TYR A 143 0.43 -13.43 -2.56
C TYR A 143 1.74 -13.05 -3.25
N SER A 144 2.65 -14.01 -3.46
CA SER A 144 3.90 -13.75 -4.16
C SER A 144 3.65 -13.22 -5.57
N ALA A 145 2.76 -13.86 -6.35
CA ALA A 145 2.40 -13.37 -7.68
C ALA A 145 1.89 -11.92 -7.65
N SER A 146 0.99 -11.59 -6.69
CA SER A 146 0.48 -10.24 -6.55
C SER A 146 1.57 -9.23 -6.19
N LYS A 147 2.47 -9.56 -5.25
CA LYS A 147 3.51 -8.63 -4.77
C LYS A 147 4.67 -8.46 -5.76
N PHE A 148 5.05 -9.51 -6.50
CA PHE A 148 5.93 -9.37 -7.68
C PHE A 148 5.26 -8.49 -8.74
N GLY A 149 3.95 -8.67 -8.97
CA GLY A 149 3.15 -7.85 -9.88
C GLY A 149 3.15 -6.37 -9.49
N VAL A 150 2.92 -6.05 -8.20
CA VAL A 150 2.99 -4.68 -7.68
C VAL A 150 4.37 -4.06 -7.90
N ARG A 151 5.44 -4.81 -7.65
CA ARG A 151 6.80 -4.32 -7.90
C ARG A 151 7.02 -4.01 -9.38
N GLY A 152 6.66 -4.94 -10.28
CA GLY A 152 6.75 -4.74 -11.72
C GLY A 152 5.89 -3.57 -12.22
N PHE A 153 4.65 -3.46 -11.72
CA PHE A 153 3.75 -2.32 -11.99
C PHE A 153 4.40 -0.99 -11.60
N SER A 154 5.00 -0.91 -10.40
CA SER A 154 5.64 0.31 -9.91
C SER A 154 6.82 0.74 -10.77
N GLN A 155 7.64 -0.21 -11.23
CA GLN A 155 8.76 0.07 -12.12
C GLN A 155 8.30 0.58 -13.48
N ALA A 156 7.26 -0.04 -14.06
CA ALA A 156 6.68 0.38 -15.32
C ALA A 156 6.03 1.77 -15.21
N LEU A 157 5.23 1.99 -14.16
CA LEU A 157 4.60 3.28 -13.88
C LEU A 157 5.64 4.40 -13.74
N ALA A 158 6.71 4.14 -13.00
CA ALA A 158 7.80 5.11 -12.83
C ALA A 158 8.47 5.50 -14.17
N ALA A 159 8.58 4.56 -15.10
CA ALA A 159 9.11 4.84 -16.44
C ALA A 159 8.11 5.61 -17.30
N GLU A 160 6.83 5.23 -17.26
CA GLU A 160 5.76 5.88 -18.02
C GLU A 160 5.51 7.32 -17.58
N THR A 161 5.65 7.60 -16.27
CA THR A 161 5.31 8.90 -15.68
C THR A 161 6.53 9.74 -15.34
N ALA A 162 7.71 9.38 -15.84
CA ALA A 162 8.97 10.04 -15.54
C ALA A 162 8.88 11.56 -15.75
N GLY A 163 9.23 12.33 -14.72
CA GLY A 163 9.17 13.79 -14.71
C GLY A 163 7.77 14.38 -14.49
N ARG A 164 6.71 13.58 -14.44
CA ARG A 164 5.34 14.04 -14.18
C ARG A 164 4.93 13.80 -12.74
N ILE A 165 5.16 12.59 -12.22
CA ILE A 165 4.92 12.22 -10.81
C ILE A 165 6.09 11.40 -10.27
N GLY A 166 6.24 11.34 -8.95
CA GLY A 166 7.18 10.43 -8.30
C GLY A 166 6.54 9.07 -8.00
N VAL A 167 7.30 7.97 -8.16
CA VAL A 167 6.81 6.62 -7.84
C VAL A 167 7.82 5.89 -6.97
N THR A 168 7.37 5.44 -5.80
CA THR A 168 8.15 4.66 -4.84
C THR A 168 7.48 3.32 -4.57
N ASN A 169 8.24 2.24 -4.64
CA ASN A 169 7.80 0.92 -4.16
C ASN A 169 8.44 0.61 -2.80
N ILE A 170 7.63 0.42 -1.78
CA ILE A 170 8.07 -0.02 -0.45
C ILE A 170 8.04 -1.55 -0.39
N ILE A 171 9.13 -2.13 0.10
CA ILE A 171 9.34 -3.59 0.20
C ILE A 171 9.51 -3.94 1.70
N PRO A 172 8.42 -4.05 2.47
CA PRO A 172 8.51 -4.41 3.88
C PRO A 172 8.62 -5.91 4.07
N ALA A 173 9.30 -6.32 5.14
CA ALA A 173 9.17 -7.66 5.71
C ALA A 173 7.88 -7.78 6.56
N GLY A 174 7.77 -8.86 7.36
CA GLY A 174 6.64 -9.06 8.26
C GLY A 174 6.52 -7.93 9.28
N MET A 175 5.32 -7.36 9.41
CA MET A 175 5.01 -6.28 10.35
C MET A 175 4.11 -6.75 11.48
N ARG A 176 4.22 -6.15 12.64
CA ARG A 176 3.35 -6.41 13.81
C ARG A 176 1.99 -5.75 13.62
N THR A 177 1.13 -6.41 12.86
CA THR A 177 -0.23 -5.97 12.54
C THR A 177 -1.19 -7.15 12.61
N ASN A 178 -2.48 -6.88 12.45
CA ASN A 178 -3.51 -7.94 12.37
C ASN A 178 -3.49 -8.73 11.05
N PHE A 179 -2.55 -8.46 10.14
CA PHE A 179 -2.45 -9.13 8.83
C PHE A 179 -2.33 -10.66 8.93
N PHE A 180 -1.80 -11.15 10.04
CA PHE A 180 -1.63 -12.58 10.28
C PHE A 180 -2.75 -13.21 11.13
N ALA A 181 -3.70 -12.41 11.63
CA ALA A 181 -4.67 -12.86 12.64
C ALA A 181 -5.56 -14.01 12.15
N ASP A 182 -6.04 -13.92 10.92
CA ASP A 182 -6.97 -14.90 10.35
C ASP A 182 -6.27 -16.12 9.70
N ARG A 183 -4.95 -16.21 9.79
CA ARG A 183 -4.20 -17.37 9.28
C ARG A 183 -4.36 -18.57 10.20
N THR A 184 -4.32 -19.77 9.63
CA THR A 184 -4.16 -20.99 10.42
C THR A 184 -2.83 -20.99 11.16
N GLU A 185 -2.74 -21.66 12.30
CA GLU A 185 -1.60 -21.57 13.23
C GLU A 185 -0.23 -21.85 12.54
N GLN A 186 -0.20 -22.80 11.62
CA GLN A 186 1.04 -23.15 10.88
C GLN A 186 1.60 -22.01 10.03
N TYR A 187 0.78 -21.01 9.68
CA TYR A 187 1.16 -19.85 8.86
C TYR A 187 1.23 -18.54 9.66
N LYS A 188 0.98 -18.59 10.95
CA LYS A 188 1.22 -17.46 11.83
C LYS A 188 2.70 -17.30 12.13
N PRO A 189 3.19 -16.08 12.35
CA PRO A 189 4.54 -15.88 12.84
C PRO A 189 4.76 -16.64 14.15
N GLY A 190 5.86 -17.37 14.23
CA GLY A 190 6.22 -18.06 15.48
C GLY A 190 6.53 -17.07 16.62
N PRO A 191 6.66 -17.56 17.86
CA PRO A 191 6.89 -16.72 19.03
C PRO A 191 8.18 -15.89 18.95
N ASP A 192 9.18 -16.38 18.24
CA ASP A 192 10.48 -15.73 18.05
C ASP A 192 10.55 -14.89 16.76
N ALA A 193 9.45 -14.76 16.01
CA ALA A 193 9.43 -14.02 14.77
C ALA A 193 9.72 -12.53 15.02
N GLN A 194 10.74 -12.04 14.34
CA GLN A 194 11.10 -10.63 14.41
C GLN A 194 10.22 -9.85 13.41
N LEU A 195 9.16 -9.26 13.92
CA LEU A 195 8.28 -8.38 13.17
C LEU A 195 8.66 -6.93 13.42
N ILE A 196 8.65 -6.12 12.37
CA ILE A 196 8.88 -4.67 12.50
C ILE A 196 7.55 -3.97 12.85
N GLU A 197 7.63 -2.88 13.59
CA GLU A 197 6.46 -2.06 13.87
C GLU A 197 6.02 -1.31 12.60
N PRO A 198 4.72 -1.23 12.30
CA PRO A 198 4.23 -0.56 11.09
C PRO A 198 4.61 0.93 11.02
N GLU A 199 4.81 1.58 12.16
CA GLU A 199 5.27 2.97 12.27
C GLU A 199 6.66 3.18 11.65
N TYR A 200 7.56 2.20 11.71
CA TYR A 200 8.88 2.32 11.07
C TYR A 200 8.76 2.33 9.55
N VAL A 201 7.82 1.53 9.01
CA VAL A 201 7.53 1.54 7.58
C VAL A 201 6.81 2.83 7.18
N ALA A 202 5.85 3.30 7.99
CA ALA A 202 5.15 4.56 7.77
C ALA A 202 6.12 5.75 7.74
N ASN A 203 7.07 5.83 8.70
CA ASN A 203 8.12 6.85 8.70
C ASN A 203 9.01 6.82 7.44
N SER A 204 9.28 5.62 6.94
CA SER A 204 10.02 5.44 5.68
C SER A 204 9.21 5.91 4.46
N ILE A 205 7.89 5.74 4.50
CA ILE A 205 6.97 6.28 3.48
C ILE A 205 6.97 7.81 3.53
N ILE A 206 6.84 8.42 4.71
CA ILE A 206 6.94 9.87 4.89
C ILE A 206 8.28 10.39 4.37
N PHE A 207 9.38 9.70 4.68
CA PHE A 207 10.70 10.05 4.14
C PHE A 207 10.73 10.01 2.61
N ALA A 208 10.16 8.99 1.99
CA ALA A 208 10.10 8.90 0.53
C ALA A 208 9.23 10.01 -0.09
N LEU A 209 8.09 10.31 0.54
CA LEU A 209 7.20 11.39 0.10
C LEU A 209 7.84 12.78 0.25
N SER A 210 8.67 13.00 1.26
CA SER A 210 9.25 14.31 1.56
C SER A 210 10.46 14.69 0.70
N GLN A 211 10.93 13.83 -0.20
CA GLN A 211 12.08 14.16 -1.03
C GLN A 211 11.83 15.41 -1.91
N PRO A 212 12.85 16.24 -2.17
CA PRO A 212 12.70 17.42 -3.01
C PRO A 212 12.28 17.07 -4.45
N ALA A 213 11.77 18.05 -5.17
CA ALA A 213 11.46 17.89 -6.59
C ALA A 213 12.69 17.43 -7.38
N GLY A 214 12.49 16.47 -8.28
CA GLY A 214 13.56 15.88 -9.07
C GLY A 214 14.39 14.80 -8.36
N CYS A 215 14.11 14.53 -7.06
CA CYS A 215 14.70 13.42 -6.32
C CYS A 215 13.62 12.41 -5.98
N GLU A 216 13.83 11.15 -6.37
CA GLU A 216 12.88 10.07 -6.13
C GLU A 216 13.58 8.85 -5.55
N ILE A 217 12.94 8.25 -4.56
CA ILE A 217 13.29 6.93 -4.04
C ILE A 217 12.49 5.91 -4.81
N ARG A 218 13.13 5.11 -5.65
CA ARG A 218 12.43 4.13 -6.51
C ARG A 218 11.98 2.90 -5.75
N GLU A 219 12.86 2.36 -4.92
CA GLU A 219 12.56 1.22 -4.05
C GLU A 219 13.20 1.44 -2.68
N LEU A 220 12.49 1.01 -1.62
CA LEU A 220 13.01 1.04 -0.26
C LEU A 220 12.60 -0.24 0.47
N SER A 221 13.61 -1.04 0.85
CA SER A 221 13.41 -2.28 1.61
C SER A 221 13.58 -2.01 3.10
N ILE A 222 12.57 -2.40 3.90
CA ILE A 222 12.56 -2.22 5.34
C ILE A 222 12.35 -3.59 5.99
N MET A 223 13.38 -4.08 6.66
CA MET A 223 13.43 -5.45 7.17
C MET A 223 14.08 -5.53 8.54
N PRO A 224 13.73 -6.53 9.38
CA PRO A 224 14.55 -6.88 10.53
C PRO A 224 15.97 -7.23 10.09
N ALA A 225 16.95 -7.01 10.96
CA ALA A 225 18.36 -7.35 10.65
C ALA A 225 18.58 -8.85 10.34
N THR A 226 17.64 -9.69 10.75
CA THR A 226 17.67 -11.14 10.58
C THR A 226 16.65 -11.66 9.58
N GLU A 227 16.19 -10.84 8.62
CA GLU A 227 15.17 -11.22 7.63
C GLU A 227 15.67 -12.35 6.72
N PRO A 228 15.06 -13.56 6.78
CA PRO A 228 15.53 -14.70 6.02
C PRO A 228 15.13 -14.67 4.53
N SER A 229 14.16 -13.82 4.15
CA SER A 229 13.73 -13.67 2.76
C SER A 229 14.54 -12.61 1.99
N TRP A 230 15.44 -11.92 2.66
CA TRP A 230 16.38 -11.01 2.00
C TRP A 230 17.45 -11.84 1.26
N PRO A 231 17.70 -11.59 -0.03
CA PRO A 231 18.73 -12.28 -0.79
C PRO A 231 20.14 -11.89 -0.36
#